data_1f63cc468b627db48729184ec0dc55f8
#
_entry.id   1f63cc468b627db48729184ec0dc55f8
#
_cell.length_a   1.000
_cell.length_b   1.000
_cell.length_c   1.000
_cell.angle_alpha   90.00
_cell.angle_beta   90.00
_cell.angle_gamma   90.00
#
_symmetry.space_group_name_H-M   'P 1'
#
loop_
_entity.id
_entity.type
_entity.pdbx_description
1 polymer ?
#
loop_
_entity_poly.entity_id
_entity_poly.type
_entity_poly.pdbx_seq_one_letter_code
_entity_poly.pdbx_strand_id
1 'polypeptide(L)'
;SGLKQIPIKWTAPEALNYGRYSSDSDVWSYGILLWETFSLGVCPYPGMTNQQAREQVEKGYRMACPQRCPDDVYKVMQSCWQYNPEERPKFSDLQRDLSAIKKK
;
A
#
# COMPACT_ATOMS: atom_id res chain seq x y z
N SER A 1 14.14 12.65 13.78
CA SER A 1 13.54 12.52 13.18
C SER A 1 12.02 12.60 12.97
N GLY A 2 11.48 13.05 12.11
CA GLY A 2 10.08 13.19 11.83
C GLY A 2 9.21 12.01 12.15
N LEU A 3 9.67 11.16 12.99
CA LEU A 3 8.98 9.94 13.30
C LEU A 3 7.67 10.11 14.03
N LYS A 4 7.52 11.22 14.70
CA LYS A 4 6.33 11.46 15.48
C LYS A 4 5.09 11.62 14.63
N GLN A 5 5.25 11.80 13.33
CA GLN A 5 4.11 12.03 12.46
C GLN A 5 3.92 10.86 11.51
N ILE A 6 3.93 9.65 12.02
CA ILE A 6 3.75 8.48 11.16
C ILE A 6 2.33 8.46 10.59
N PRO A 7 2.20 8.50 9.25
CA PRO A 7 0.87 8.45 8.63
C PRO A 7 0.34 7.02 8.63
N ILE A 8 -0.50 6.71 9.59
CA ILE A 8 -0.97 5.35 9.84
C ILE A 8 -1.53 4.68 8.59
N LYS A 9 -2.30 5.40 7.80
CA LYS A 9 -2.94 4.83 6.61
C LYS A 9 -1.96 4.41 5.53
N TRP A 10 -0.73 4.93 5.57
CA TRP A 10 0.32 4.59 4.60
C TRP A 10 1.34 3.62 5.15
N THR A 11 1.23 3.24 6.42
CA THR A 11 2.26 2.48 7.11
C THR A 11 1.89 0.99 7.18
N ALA A 12 2.87 0.13 6.91
CA ALA A 12 2.66 -1.31 6.92
C ALA A 12 2.34 -1.81 8.34
N PRO A 13 1.57 -2.92 8.45
CA PRO A 13 1.17 -3.44 9.77
C PRO A 13 2.34 -3.74 10.69
N GLU A 14 3.41 -4.35 10.20
CA GLU A 14 4.55 -4.68 11.05
C GLU A 14 5.26 -3.44 11.55
N ALA A 15 5.22 -2.35 10.77
CA ALA A 15 5.81 -1.09 11.21
C ALA A 15 4.98 -0.47 12.32
N LEU A 16 3.66 -0.53 12.18
CA LEU A 16 2.76 0.00 13.21
C LEU A 16 2.81 -0.82 14.49
N ASN A 17 2.82 -2.15 14.37
CA ASN A 17 2.70 -3.02 15.52
C ASN A 17 4.02 -3.28 16.23
N TYR A 18 5.11 -3.32 15.48
CA TYR A 18 6.41 -3.72 16.02
C TYR A 18 7.54 -2.77 15.72
N GLY A 19 7.24 -1.67 15.04
CA GLY A 19 8.29 -0.72 14.65
C GLY A 19 9.27 -1.27 13.62
N ARG A 20 8.87 -2.28 12.88
CA ARG A 20 9.75 -2.91 11.90
C ARG A 20 9.69 -2.19 10.57
N TYR A 21 10.53 -1.20 10.39
CA TYR A 21 10.63 -0.46 9.15
C TYR A 21 11.72 -1.07 8.29
N SER A 22 11.37 -1.41 7.06
CA SER A 22 12.30 -2.03 6.12
C SER A 22 11.88 -1.68 4.70
N SER A 23 12.63 -2.17 3.71
CA SER A 23 12.20 -1.98 2.33
C SER A 23 10.86 -2.67 2.07
N ASP A 24 10.56 -3.75 2.80
CA ASP A 24 9.27 -4.42 2.65
C ASP A 24 8.11 -3.55 3.14
N SER A 25 8.31 -2.80 4.23
CA SER A 25 7.27 -1.87 4.70
C SER A 25 7.15 -0.68 3.75
N ASP A 26 8.25 -0.27 3.12
CA ASP A 26 8.21 0.79 2.11
C ASP A 26 7.40 0.35 0.89
N VAL A 27 7.48 -0.92 0.53
CA VAL A 27 6.69 -1.46 -0.57
C VAL A 27 5.19 -1.33 -0.28
N TRP A 28 4.78 -1.62 0.95
CA TRP A 28 3.39 -1.42 1.36
C TRP A 28 2.97 0.03 1.13
N SER A 29 3.79 0.97 1.61
CA SER A 29 3.49 2.40 1.46
C SER A 29 3.41 2.80 -0.01
N TYR A 30 4.29 2.25 -0.83
CA TYR A 30 4.28 2.53 -2.26
C TYR A 30 2.97 2.08 -2.89
N GLY A 31 2.45 0.92 -2.48
CA GLY A 31 1.15 0.46 -2.96
C GLY A 31 0.02 1.41 -2.60
N ILE A 32 0.08 2.00 -1.40
CA ILE A 32 -0.90 3.00 -1.00
C ILE A 32 -0.78 4.25 -1.88
N LEU A 33 0.44 4.68 -2.19
CA LEU A 33 0.66 5.83 -3.07
C LEU A 33 0.14 5.56 -4.48
N LEU A 34 0.31 4.35 -4.98
CA LEU A 34 -0.27 3.97 -6.28
C LEU A 34 -1.79 4.12 -6.25
N TRP A 35 -2.40 3.65 -5.17
CA TRP A 35 -3.85 3.74 -5.04
C TRP A 35 -4.30 5.20 -5.07
N GLU A 36 -3.59 6.07 -4.36
CA GLU A 36 -3.90 7.49 -4.38
C GLU A 36 -3.78 8.08 -5.78
N THR A 37 -2.73 7.70 -6.49
CA THR A 37 -2.49 8.20 -7.83
C THR A 37 -3.65 7.85 -8.76
N PHE A 38 -4.09 6.60 -8.74
CA PHE A 38 -5.14 6.16 -9.63
C PHE A 38 -6.54 6.57 -9.15
N SER A 39 -6.67 6.98 -7.89
CA SER A 39 -7.93 7.50 -7.39
C SER A 39 -7.99 9.03 -7.48
N LEU A 40 -7.00 9.65 -8.10
CA LEU A 40 -6.93 11.09 -8.31
C LEU A 40 -6.86 11.86 -6.99
N GLY A 41 -6.06 11.37 -6.06
CA GLY A 41 -5.79 12.08 -4.83
C GLY A 41 -6.78 11.83 -3.71
N VAL A 42 -7.61 10.81 -3.84
CA VAL A 42 -8.52 10.45 -2.74
C VAL A 42 -7.70 9.92 -1.57
N CYS A 43 -8.05 10.34 -0.36
CA CYS A 43 -7.37 9.86 0.84
C CYS A 43 -7.62 8.36 1.00
N PRO A 44 -6.59 7.57 1.33
CA PRO A 44 -6.79 6.13 1.50
C PRO A 44 -7.77 5.81 2.61
N TYR A 45 -8.42 4.67 2.49
CA TYR A 45 -9.44 4.21 3.43
C TYR A 45 -10.49 5.29 3.68
N PRO A 46 -11.16 5.76 2.60
CA PRO A 46 -12.11 6.88 2.72
C PRO A 46 -13.17 6.60 3.76
N GLY A 47 -13.49 7.62 4.55
CA GLY A 47 -14.52 7.48 5.58
C GLY A 47 -14.07 6.81 6.85
N MET A 48 -12.82 6.39 6.93
CA MET A 48 -12.28 5.75 8.13
C MET A 48 -11.32 6.67 8.86
N THR A 49 -11.32 6.60 10.20
CA THR A 49 -10.26 7.23 10.97
C THR A 49 -9.01 6.40 10.85
N ASN A 50 -7.87 6.94 11.30
CA ASN A 50 -6.63 6.19 11.30
C ASN A 50 -6.76 4.88 12.08
N GLN A 51 -7.40 4.94 13.24
CA GLN A 51 -7.58 3.75 14.07
C GLN A 51 -8.47 2.73 13.38
N GLN A 52 -9.56 3.18 12.75
CA GLN A 52 -10.46 2.28 12.04
C GLN A 52 -9.74 1.60 10.87
N ALA A 53 -8.96 2.36 10.11
CA ALA A 53 -8.21 1.80 9.00
C ALA A 53 -7.24 0.74 9.48
N ARG A 54 -6.52 1.02 10.56
CA ARG A 54 -5.56 0.08 11.13
C ARG A 54 -6.25 -1.22 11.54
N GLU A 55 -7.40 -1.10 12.21
CA GLU A 55 -8.15 -2.27 12.66
C GLU A 55 -8.67 -3.10 11.50
N GLN A 56 -9.17 -2.44 10.47
CA GLN A 56 -9.69 -3.14 9.30
C GLN A 56 -8.58 -3.89 8.56
N VAL A 57 -7.43 -3.25 8.41
CA VAL A 57 -6.29 -3.89 7.76
C VAL A 57 -5.88 -5.16 8.52
N GLU A 58 -5.89 -5.11 9.84
CA GLU A 58 -5.55 -6.29 10.64
C GLU A 58 -6.54 -7.43 10.42
N LYS A 59 -7.79 -7.10 10.09
CA LYS A 59 -8.81 -8.09 9.80
C LYS A 59 -8.76 -8.60 8.36
N GLY A 60 -7.87 -8.07 7.54
CA GLY A 60 -7.74 -8.49 6.16
C GLY A 60 -8.38 -7.55 5.15
N TYR A 61 -8.94 -6.45 5.58
CA TYR A 61 -9.54 -5.49 4.67
C TYR A 61 -8.48 -4.84 3.79
N ARG A 62 -8.81 -4.67 2.53
CA ARG A 62 -7.97 -3.93 1.58
C ARG A 62 -8.87 -3.03 0.75
N MET A 63 -8.31 -1.91 0.26
CA MET A 63 -9.07 -0.99 -0.55
C MET A 63 -9.43 -1.60 -1.90
N ALA A 64 -10.57 -1.18 -2.44
CA ALA A 64 -11.02 -1.65 -3.74
C ALA A 64 -10.22 -1.00 -4.86
N CYS A 65 -10.30 -1.59 -6.06
CA CYS A 65 -9.63 -1.05 -7.24
C CYS A 65 -10.20 0.33 -7.57
N PRO A 66 -9.35 1.34 -7.70
CA PRO A 66 -9.83 2.65 -8.14
C PRO A 66 -10.43 2.55 -9.53
N GLN A 67 -11.42 3.40 -9.80
CA GLN A 67 -12.17 3.35 -11.05
C GLN A 67 -11.29 3.45 -12.29
N ARG A 68 -10.23 4.25 -12.21
CA ARG A 68 -9.34 4.46 -13.35
C ARG A 68 -8.12 3.56 -13.36
N CYS A 69 -8.07 2.60 -12.45
CA CYS A 69 -6.88 1.76 -12.29
C CYS A 69 -7.02 0.49 -13.13
N PRO A 70 -6.06 0.20 -14.00
CA PRO A 70 -6.07 -1.09 -14.72
C PRO A 70 -5.97 -2.26 -13.76
N ASP A 71 -6.57 -3.38 -14.13
CA ASP A 71 -6.53 -4.57 -13.28
C ASP A 71 -5.10 -5.02 -12.98
N ASP A 72 -4.22 -4.91 -13.96
CA ASP A 72 -2.82 -5.31 -13.78
C ASP A 72 -2.14 -4.48 -12.69
N VAL A 73 -2.43 -3.18 -12.66
CA VAL A 73 -1.87 -2.30 -11.63
C VAL A 73 -2.49 -2.63 -10.28
N TYR A 74 -3.78 -2.92 -10.24
CA TYR A 74 -4.43 -3.27 -8.98
C TYR A 74 -3.83 -4.56 -8.39
N LYS A 75 -3.50 -5.52 -9.25
CA LYS A 75 -2.84 -6.74 -8.78
C LYS A 75 -1.50 -6.43 -8.13
N VAL A 76 -0.76 -5.46 -8.69
CA VAL A 76 0.49 -5.02 -8.10
C VAL A 76 0.23 -4.41 -6.72
N MET A 77 -0.78 -3.54 -6.61
CA MET A 77 -1.15 -2.97 -5.31
C MET A 77 -1.44 -4.06 -4.28
N GLN A 78 -2.24 -5.05 -4.68
CA GLN A 78 -2.60 -6.12 -3.76
C GLN A 78 -1.37 -6.90 -3.29
N SER A 79 -0.41 -7.11 -4.18
CA SER A 79 0.82 -7.78 -3.79
C SER A 79 1.63 -6.95 -2.80
N CYS A 80 1.59 -5.62 -2.94
CA CYS A 80 2.25 -4.73 -1.99
C CYS A 80 1.60 -4.80 -0.61
N TRP A 81 0.35 -5.20 -0.56
CA TRP A 81 -0.44 -5.21 0.68
C TRP A 81 -0.58 -6.60 1.29
N GLN A 82 0.33 -7.52 0.98
CA GLN A 82 0.38 -8.79 1.68
C GLN A 82 0.72 -8.53 3.14
N TYR A 83 0.01 -9.18 4.04
CA TYR A 83 0.25 -8.97 5.46
C TYR A 83 1.67 -9.38 5.84
N ASN A 84 2.14 -10.51 5.32
CA ASN A 84 3.49 -10.99 5.56
C ASN A 84 4.47 -10.18 4.69
N PRO A 85 5.39 -9.43 5.32
CA PRO A 85 6.33 -8.61 4.53
C PRO A 85 7.14 -9.41 3.52
N GLU A 86 7.44 -10.66 3.85
CA GLU A 86 8.27 -11.48 2.96
C GLU A 86 7.55 -11.90 1.69
N GLU A 87 6.23 -11.80 1.67
CA GLU A 87 5.45 -12.15 0.48
C GLU A 87 5.25 -10.99 -0.47
N ARG A 88 5.68 -9.81 -0.08
CA ARG A 88 5.57 -8.62 -0.92
C ARG A 88 6.66 -8.63 -1.98
N PRO A 89 6.41 -8.00 -3.15
CA PRO A 89 7.45 -7.88 -4.16
C PRO A 89 8.57 -6.95 -3.69
N LYS A 90 9.71 -7.04 -4.36
CA LYS A 90 10.80 -6.09 -4.13
C LYS A 90 10.60 -4.88 -5.04
N PHE A 91 11.25 -3.76 -4.71
CA PHE A 91 11.13 -2.57 -5.54
C PHE A 91 11.59 -2.82 -6.98
N SER A 92 12.63 -3.63 -7.17
CA SER A 92 13.07 -3.96 -8.52
C SER A 92 11.97 -4.68 -9.31
N ASP A 93 11.24 -5.57 -8.64
CA ASP A 93 10.11 -6.25 -9.27
C ASP A 93 9.01 -5.26 -9.62
N LEU A 94 8.73 -4.32 -8.72
CA LEU A 94 7.70 -3.31 -8.97
C LEU A 94 8.05 -2.45 -10.17
N GLN A 95 9.30 -2.00 -10.27
CA GLN A 95 9.73 -1.18 -11.39
C GLN A 95 9.58 -1.93 -12.71
N ARG A 96 9.99 -3.20 -12.72
CA ARG A 96 9.86 -4.02 -13.92
C ARG A 96 8.39 -4.22 -14.30
N ASP A 97 7.57 -4.59 -13.35
CA ASP A 97 6.17 -4.91 -13.61
C ASP A 97 5.39 -3.68 -14.06
N LEU A 98 5.60 -2.55 -13.39
CA LEU A 98 4.90 -1.32 -13.76
C LEU A 98 5.37 -0.78 -15.10
N SER A 99 6.65 -0.92 -15.40
CA SER A 99 7.16 -0.52 -16.72
C SER A 99 6.56 -1.35 -17.83
N ALA A 100 6.40 -2.65 -17.61
CA ALA A 100 5.76 -3.53 -18.59
C ALA A 100 4.32 -3.12 -18.84
N ILE A 101 3.60 -2.78 -17.78
CA ILE A 101 2.21 -2.33 -17.91
C ILE A 101 2.12 -1.04 -18.69
N LYS A 102 3.02 -0.10 -18.42
CA LYS A 102 3.00 1.19 -19.10
C LYS A 102 3.23 1.08 -20.59
N LYS A 103 3.92 0.04 -21.03
CA LYS A 103 4.23 -0.12 -22.46
C LYS A 103 3.03 -0.62 -23.24
N LYS A 104 2.03 -1.07 -22.56
CA LYS A 104 0.81 -1.51 -23.23
C LYS A 104 -0.06 -0.30 -23.54
#